data_ceda272c671290769f55a2ae85dcaa79
#
_entry.id   ceda272c671290769f55a2ae85dcaa79
#
_cell.length_a   1.000
_cell.length_b   1.000
_cell.length_c   1.000
_cell.angle_alpha   90.00
_cell.angle_beta   90.00
_cell.angle_gamma   90.00
#
_symmetry.space_group_name_H-M   'P 1'
#
loop_
_entity.id
_entity.type
_entity.pdbx_description
1 polymer ?
#
loop_
_entity_poly.entity_id
_entity_poly.type
_entity_poly.pdbx_seq_one_letter_code
_entity_poly.pdbx_strand_id
1 'polypeptide(L)'
;MLEGSLEKNIPEQDARMLEHSIMDFVNSDSDSNYVNLDSVDSYLSIGERLSAATCSLFLKEPGFRSTYISSDELGLIATYTGNDVIADVPSSITAIRSRLSDLFRANDLILTTGFFARDRFGNIRTFGRNSSDYSAVAIAAASGSSKVILYKDVDGIYQHDPKTFRDGNVLYKIISHEKVLNEVPTSYKIVHPRAVSFAQECRMDLQVKNYFNPLSEGTLITSPSVR
;
A
#
# COMPACT_ATOMS: atom_id res chain seq x y z
N MET A 1 -17.69 -24.74 8.97
CA MET A 1 -18.78 -23.75 8.85
C MET A 1 -18.30 -22.39 8.36
N LEU A 2 -17.11 -22.28 7.75
CA LEU A 2 -16.59 -21.03 7.13
C LEU A 2 -16.59 -21.08 5.59
N GLU A 3 -16.66 -22.25 4.99
CA GLU A 3 -16.60 -22.40 3.52
C GLU A 3 -17.87 -21.92 2.79
N GLY A 4 -19.02 -21.96 3.42
CA GLY A 4 -20.29 -21.59 2.76
C GLY A 4 -20.63 -20.09 2.75
N SER A 5 -19.89 -19.26 3.47
CA SER A 5 -20.18 -17.81 3.56
C SER A 5 -19.26 -16.94 2.68
N LEU A 6 -18.08 -17.45 2.33
CA LEU A 6 -17.12 -16.73 1.48
C LEU A 6 -17.57 -16.67 0.01
N GLU A 7 -18.18 -17.73 -0.51
CA GLU A 7 -18.65 -17.77 -1.92
C GLU A 7 -19.79 -16.79 -2.23
N LYS A 8 -20.57 -16.38 -1.22
CA LYS A 8 -21.75 -15.50 -1.44
C LYS A 8 -21.44 -14.00 -1.44
N ASN A 9 -20.21 -13.58 -1.13
CA ASN A 9 -19.91 -12.19 -0.81
C ASN A 9 -18.75 -11.56 -1.59
N ILE A 10 -18.05 -12.30 -2.45
CA ILE A 10 -17.08 -11.70 -3.36
C ILE A 10 -17.88 -10.96 -4.45
N PRO A 11 -17.64 -9.67 -4.70
CA PRO A 11 -18.28 -8.97 -5.80
C PRO A 11 -18.05 -9.75 -7.10
N GLU A 12 -19.10 -9.95 -7.90
CA GLU A 12 -19.05 -10.78 -9.11
C GLU A 12 -17.95 -10.32 -10.09
N GLN A 13 -17.66 -9.02 -10.09
CA GLN A 13 -16.59 -8.43 -10.88
C GLN A 13 -15.20 -8.87 -10.41
N ASP A 14 -14.99 -8.98 -9.09
CA ASP A 14 -13.70 -9.41 -8.51
C ASP A 14 -13.51 -10.91 -8.67
N ALA A 15 -14.59 -11.70 -8.56
CA ALA A 15 -14.58 -13.14 -8.84
C ALA A 15 -14.22 -13.40 -10.31
N ARG A 16 -14.82 -12.66 -11.26
CA ARG A 16 -14.49 -12.77 -12.69
C ARG A 16 -13.06 -12.32 -13.01
N MET A 17 -12.56 -11.28 -12.35
CA MET A 17 -11.16 -10.86 -12.52
C MET A 17 -10.19 -11.92 -12.00
N LEU A 18 -10.52 -12.55 -10.88
CA LEU A 18 -9.73 -13.66 -10.34
C LEU A 18 -9.73 -14.87 -11.27
N GLU A 19 -10.92 -15.28 -11.74
CA GLU A 19 -11.06 -16.35 -12.72
C GLU A 19 -10.30 -16.07 -14.02
N HIS A 20 -10.43 -14.86 -14.57
CA HIS A 20 -9.73 -14.45 -15.79
C HIS A 20 -8.21 -14.47 -15.59
N SER A 21 -7.74 -13.95 -14.47
CA SER A 21 -6.31 -13.96 -14.13
C SER A 21 -5.75 -15.37 -13.93
N ILE A 22 -6.52 -16.28 -13.30
CA ILE A 22 -6.14 -17.69 -13.14
C ILE A 22 -6.13 -18.40 -14.51
N MET A 23 -7.12 -18.14 -15.35
CA MET A 23 -7.21 -18.74 -16.69
C MET A 23 -6.10 -18.24 -17.62
N ASP A 24 -5.74 -16.97 -17.54
CA ASP A 24 -4.59 -16.41 -18.26
C ASP A 24 -3.28 -17.09 -17.81
N PHE A 25 -3.12 -17.37 -16.52
CA PHE A 25 -1.98 -18.14 -16.00
C PHE A 25 -1.93 -19.55 -16.57
N VAL A 26 -3.01 -20.28 -16.44
CA VAL A 26 -3.09 -21.67 -16.90
C VAL A 26 -2.83 -21.76 -18.42
N ASN A 27 -3.30 -20.77 -19.19
CA ASN A 27 -3.15 -20.76 -20.64
C ASN A 27 -1.78 -20.25 -21.10
N SER A 28 -1.07 -19.45 -20.31
CA SER A 28 0.26 -18.92 -20.66
C SER A 28 1.38 -19.95 -20.47
N ASP A 29 1.17 -21.00 -19.70
CA ASP A 29 2.17 -22.02 -19.38
C ASP A 29 2.36 -23.08 -20.51
N SER A 30 1.58 -22.99 -21.59
CA SER A 30 1.58 -24.06 -22.59
C SER A 30 2.56 -23.89 -23.76
N ASP A 31 3.17 -22.71 -24.01
CA ASP A 31 3.93 -22.53 -25.27
C ASP A 31 5.13 -21.57 -25.30
N SER A 32 5.66 -21.04 -24.19
CA SER A 32 6.89 -20.23 -24.31
C SER A 32 7.80 -20.28 -23.09
N ASN A 33 9.10 -20.53 -23.34
CA ASN A 33 10.22 -20.37 -22.40
C ASN A 33 10.50 -18.90 -22.00
N TYR A 34 9.60 -17.97 -22.25
CA TYR A 34 9.71 -16.56 -21.87
C TYR A 34 8.58 -16.22 -20.92
N VAL A 35 8.90 -16.10 -19.64
CA VAL A 35 7.99 -15.49 -18.67
C VAL A 35 7.81 -14.03 -19.07
N ASN A 36 6.64 -13.68 -19.58
CA ASN A 36 6.31 -12.29 -19.86
C ASN A 36 6.22 -11.54 -18.52
N LEU A 37 7.08 -10.53 -18.33
CA LEU A 37 7.08 -9.70 -17.11
C LEU A 37 5.71 -9.06 -16.85
N ASP A 38 4.95 -8.75 -17.87
CA ASP A 38 3.59 -8.19 -17.75
C ASP A 38 2.63 -9.18 -17.09
N SER A 39 2.80 -10.49 -17.34
CA SER A 39 2.02 -11.52 -16.67
C SER A 39 2.43 -11.68 -15.20
N VAL A 40 3.72 -11.65 -14.86
CA VAL A 40 4.21 -11.79 -13.48
C VAL A 40 3.65 -10.70 -12.56
N ASP A 41 3.72 -9.45 -12.97
CA ASP A 41 3.18 -8.33 -12.19
C ASP A 41 1.67 -8.45 -11.99
N SER A 42 0.94 -8.89 -13.01
CA SER A 42 -0.50 -9.16 -12.94
C SER A 42 -0.80 -10.25 -11.90
N TYR A 43 -0.06 -11.37 -11.91
CA TYR A 43 -0.24 -12.44 -10.92
C TYR A 43 0.06 -12.00 -9.50
N LEU A 44 1.16 -11.27 -9.31
CA LEU A 44 1.53 -10.75 -7.99
C LEU A 44 0.45 -9.79 -7.44
N SER A 45 -0.30 -9.12 -8.31
CA SER A 45 -1.39 -8.22 -7.89
C SER A 45 -2.63 -8.94 -7.36
N ILE A 46 -2.84 -10.23 -7.70
CA ILE A 46 -4.06 -10.97 -7.34
C ILE A 46 -4.22 -11.10 -5.82
N GLY A 47 -3.13 -11.43 -5.11
CA GLY A 47 -3.16 -11.57 -3.66
C GLY A 47 -3.56 -10.28 -2.95
N GLU A 48 -3.06 -9.14 -3.40
CA GLU A 48 -3.40 -7.82 -2.87
C GLU A 48 -4.87 -7.47 -3.13
N ARG A 49 -5.38 -7.77 -4.33
CA ARG A 49 -6.80 -7.56 -4.70
C ARG A 49 -7.71 -8.38 -3.82
N LEU A 50 -7.43 -9.69 -3.68
CA LEU A 50 -8.22 -10.59 -2.85
C LEU A 50 -8.21 -10.15 -1.38
N SER A 51 -7.05 -9.79 -0.85
CA SER A 51 -6.91 -9.33 0.53
C SER A 51 -7.72 -8.07 0.80
N ALA A 52 -7.62 -7.05 -0.05
CA ALA A 52 -8.35 -5.80 0.12
C ALA A 52 -9.86 -5.97 -0.06
N ALA A 53 -10.31 -6.78 -1.03
CA ALA A 53 -11.72 -7.09 -1.24
C ALA A 53 -12.30 -7.84 -0.02
N THR A 54 -11.61 -8.87 0.47
CA THR A 54 -12.02 -9.63 1.66
C THR A 54 -12.10 -8.72 2.90
N CYS A 55 -11.11 -7.87 3.12
CA CYS A 55 -11.11 -6.92 4.23
C CYS A 55 -12.32 -5.97 4.16
N SER A 56 -12.68 -5.48 2.96
CA SER A 56 -13.89 -4.66 2.75
C SER A 56 -15.17 -5.38 3.16
N LEU A 57 -15.28 -6.69 2.90
CA LEU A 57 -16.44 -7.48 3.29
C LEU A 57 -16.53 -7.62 4.82
N PHE A 58 -15.41 -7.92 5.48
CA PHE A 58 -15.39 -8.04 6.95
C PHE A 58 -15.77 -6.74 7.66
N LEU A 59 -15.46 -5.58 7.10
CA LEU A 59 -15.81 -4.29 7.68
C LEU A 59 -17.30 -3.96 7.56
N LYS A 60 -18.04 -4.60 6.66
CA LYS A 60 -19.49 -4.42 6.56
C LYS A 60 -20.26 -5.06 7.72
N GLU A 61 -19.75 -6.16 8.29
CA GLU A 61 -20.42 -6.83 9.43
C GLU A 61 -20.54 -5.95 10.67
N PRO A 62 -19.53 -5.17 11.09
CA PRO A 62 -19.68 -4.20 12.18
C PRO A 62 -20.51 -2.95 11.82
N GLY A 63 -21.04 -2.85 10.60
CA GLY A 63 -21.90 -1.76 10.17
C GLY A 63 -21.19 -0.60 9.47
N PHE A 64 -19.93 -0.74 9.11
CA PHE A 64 -19.24 0.26 8.30
C PHE A 64 -19.71 0.20 6.85
N ARG A 65 -19.98 1.37 6.25
CA ARG A 65 -20.17 1.47 4.80
C ARG A 65 -18.80 1.43 4.13
N SER A 66 -18.34 0.25 3.78
CA SER A 66 -17.04 0.01 3.18
C SER A 66 -17.17 -0.43 1.73
N THR A 67 -16.21 -0.04 0.91
CA THR A 67 -16.06 -0.52 -0.47
C THR A 67 -14.59 -0.77 -0.78
N TYR A 68 -14.36 -1.57 -1.81
CA TYR A 68 -13.04 -1.89 -2.35
C TYR A 68 -12.90 -1.31 -3.75
N ILE A 69 -11.70 -0.85 -4.06
CA ILE A 69 -11.25 -0.48 -5.40
C ILE A 69 -9.73 -0.74 -5.48
N SER A 70 -9.25 -1.39 -6.53
CA SER A 70 -7.80 -1.60 -6.68
C SER A 70 -7.06 -0.30 -7.01
N SER A 71 -5.77 -0.22 -6.71
CA SER A 71 -4.97 1.00 -6.91
C SER A 71 -4.92 1.46 -8.38
N ASP A 72 -4.86 0.51 -9.31
CA ASP A 72 -4.89 0.78 -10.74
C ASP A 72 -6.26 1.29 -11.21
N GLU A 73 -7.35 0.72 -10.70
CA GLU A 73 -8.72 1.22 -10.95
C GLU A 73 -8.98 2.54 -10.26
N LEU A 74 -8.40 2.78 -9.08
CA LEU A 74 -8.43 4.08 -8.40
C LEU A 74 -7.75 5.16 -9.25
N GLY A 75 -6.84 4.78 -10.13
CA GLY A 75 -6.17 5.68 -11.06
C GLY A 75 -4.73 5.99 -10.69
N LEU A 76 -4.09 5.15 -9.86
CA LEU A 76 -2.66 5.23 -9.64
C LEU A 76 -1.92 4.78 -10.90
N ILE A 77 -1.06 5.66 -11.42
CA ILE A 77 -0.29 5.43 -12.63
C ILE A 77 1.16 5.10 -12.26
N ALA A 78 1.70 4.07 -12.91
CA ALA A 78 3.10 3.71 -12.83
C ALA A 78 3.88 4.27 -14.02
N THR A 79 5.12 4.68 -13.77
CA THR A 79 6.09 5.07 -14.81
C THR A 79 7.47 4.53 -14.46
N TYR A 80 8.44 4.75 -15.34
CA TYR A 80 9.79 4.25 -15.17
C TYR A 80 10.78 5.38 -14.95
N THR A 81 11.73 5.15 -14.05
CA THR A 81 12.93 5.98 -13.88
C THR A 81 14.14 5.06 -13.91
N GLY A 82 14.87 5.05 -15.04
CA GLY A 82 15.87 4.01 -15.29
C GLY A 82 15.22 2.62 -15.34
N ASN A 83 15.67 1.72 -14.46
CA ASN A 83 15.13 0.37 -14.32
C ASN A 83 14.05 0.26 -13.23
N ASP A 84 13.78 1.33 -12.50
CA ASP A 84 12.83 1.31 -11.39
C ASP A 84 11.43 1.72 -11.84
N VAL A 85 10.42 1.02 -11.32
CA VAL A 85 9.01 1.42 -11.42
C VAL A 85 8.69 2.38 -10.30
N ILE A 86 8.14 3.54 -10.65
CA ILE A 86 7.73 4.58 -9.70
C ILE A 86 6.28 5.01 -9.95
N ALA A 87 5.64 5.62 -8.94
CA ALA A 87 4.32 6.22 -9.10
C ALA A 87 4.43 7.58 -9.81
N ASP A 88 3.67 7.76 -10.89
CA ASP A 88 3.46 9.04 -11.54
C ASP A 88 2.31 9.78 -10.82
N VAL A 89 2.64 10.41 -9.70
CA VAL A 89 1.65 11.11 -8.88
C VAL A 89 0.99 12.26 -9.63
N PRO A 90 1.71 13.14 -10.35
CA PRO A 90 1.06 14.21 -11.11
C PRO A 90 -0.03 13.71 -12.06
N SER A 91 0.23 12.64 -12.80
CA SER A 91 -0.74 12.07 -13.73
C SER A 91 -1.91 11.35 -13.03
N SER A 92 -1.72 10.94 -11.78
CA SER A 92 -2.73 10.21 -10.97
C SER A 92 -3.73 11.12 -10.26
N ILE A 93 -3.39 12.39 -10.02
CA ILE A 93 -4.16 13.31 -9.15
C ILE A 93 -5.63 13.40 -9.55
N THR A 94 -5.91 13.70 -10.81
CA THR A 94 -7.27 13.97 -11.27
C THR A 94 -8.16 12.74 -11.12
N ALA A 95 -7.67 11.58 -11.54
CA ALA A 95 -8.43 10.33 -11.47
C ALA A 95 -8.68 9.91 -10.01
N ILE A 96 -7.63 9.92 -9.17
CA ILE A 96 -7.75 9.53 -7.76
C ILE A 96 -8.72 10.45 -7.02
N ARG A 97 -8.59 11.77 -7.14
CA ARG A 97 -9.46 12.71 -6.43
C ARG A 97 -10.91 12.59 -6.86
N SER A 98 -11.18 12.47 -8.17
CA SER A 98 -12.53 12.30 -8.67
C SER A 98 -13.17 11.03 -8.13
N ARG A 99 -12.48 9.87 -8.24
CA ARG A 99 -13.01 8.59 -7.77
C ARG A 99 -13.19 8.53 -6.26
N LEU A 100 -12.23 9.04 -5.48
CA LEU A 100 -12.37 9.12 -4.02
C LEU A 100 -13.56 10.00 -3.64
N SER A 101 -13.75 11.16 -4.31
CA SER A 101 -14.91 12.04 -4.06
C SER A 101 -16.23 11.30 -4.30
N ASP A 102 -16.34 10.54 -5.39
CA ASP A 102 -17.55 9.79 -5.70
C ASP A 102 -17.79 8.64 -4.72
N LEU A 103 -16.76 7.88 -4.39
CA LEU A 103 -16.84 6.74 -3.47
C LEU A 103 -17.20 7.17 -2.04
N PHE A 104 -16.64 8.29 -1.55
CA PHE A 104 -16.93 8.81 -0.20
C PHE A 104 -18.34 9.38 -0.04
N ARG A 105 -19.11 9.59 -1.13
CA ARG A 105 -20.54 9.96 -1.01
C ARG A 105 -21.39 8.85 -0.39
N ALA A 106 -21.00 7.59 -0.64
CA ALA A 106 -21.77 6.42 -0.21
C ALA A 106 -21.06 5.57 0.84
N ASN A 107 -19.76 5.78 1.07
CA ASN A 107 -18.93 4.95 1.93
C ASN A 107 -18.17 5.77 2.96
N ASP A 108 -17.97 5.18 4.13
CA ASP A 108 -17.15 5.74 5.21
C ASP A 108 -15.70 5.30 5.09
N LEU A 109 -15.49 4.11 4.49
CA LEU A 109 -14.19 3.49 4.30
C LEU A 109 -14.03 3.05 2.85
N ILE A 110 -12.87 3.37 2.27
CA ILE A 110 -12.47 2.90 0.94
C ILE A 110 -11.18 2.10 1.14
N LEU A 111 -11.24 0.82 0.80
CA LEU A 111 -10.09 -0.06 0.81
C LEU A 111 -9.50 -0.08 -0.59
N THR A 112 -8.17 0.06 -0.66
CA THR A 112 -7.46 -0.05 -1.92
C THR A 112 -6.22 -0.92 -1.77
N THR A 113 -5.73 -1.46 -2.87
CA THR A 113 -4.50 -2.23 -2.89
C THR A 113 -3.27 -1.33 -2.78
N GLY A 114 -2.19 -1.86 -2.22
CA GLY A 114 -0.86 -1.32 -2.37
C GLY A 114 -0.05 -2.06 -3.42
N PHE A 115 1.27 -1.87 -3.44
CA PHE A 115 2.28 -2.65 -4.13
C PHE A 115 2.35 -2.45 -5.65
N PHE A 116 1.26 -2.16 -6.37
CA PHE A 116 1.21 -2.05 -7.82
C PHE A 116 0.38 -0.86 -8.30
N ALA A 117 0.50 -0.55 -9.59
CA ALA A 117 -0.29 0.43 -10.32
C ALA A 117 -0.42 0.01 -11.80
N ARG A 118 -1.06 0.82 -12.61
CA ARG A 118 -1.17 0.60 -14.06
C ARG A 118 -0.26 1.58 -14.82
N ASP A 119 0.52 1.08 -15.77
CA ASP A 119 1.29 1.95 -16.63
C ASP A 119 0.41 2.60 -17.74
N ARG A 120 0.98 3.54 -18.48
CA ARG A 120 0.28 4.24 -19.60
C ARG A 120 -0.16 3.32 -20.73
N PHE A 121 0.36 2.10 -20.79
CA PHE A 121 0.00 1.11 -21.82
C PHE A 121 -1.09 0.15 -21.33
N GLY A 122 -1.55 0.30 -20.09
CA GLY A 122 -2.58 -0.53 -19.49
C GLY A 122 -2.08 -1.74 -18.70
N ASN A 123 -0.75 -1.95 -18.63
CA ASN A 123 -0.18 -3.10 -17.96
C ASN A 123 -0.06 -2.85 -16.44
N ILE A 124 -0.25 -3.89 -15.65
CA ILE A 124 0.06 -3.85 -14.23
C ILE A 124 1.58 -3.81 -14.04
N ARG A 125 2.03 -2.94 -13.12
CA ARG A 125 3.43 -2.79 -12.73
C ARG A 125 3.56 -2.77 -11.23
N THR A 126 4.40 -3.64 -10.68
CA THR A 126 4.72 -3.65 -9.26
C THR A 126 5.84 -2.66 -8.95
N PHE A 127 5.77 -2.04 -7.78
CA PHE A 127 6.82 -1.12 -7.30
C PHE A 127 7.99 -1.84 -6.63
N GLY A 128 8.04 -3.17 -6.72
CA GLY A 128 9.04 -4.01 -6.09
C GLY A 128 8.62 -4.49 -4.68
N ARG A 129 9.45 -5.35 -4.08
CA ARG A 129 9.13 -5.98 -2.79
C ARG A 129 8.95 -4.96 -1.66
N ASN A 130 7.98 -5.22 -0.78
CA ASN A 130 7.66 -4.41 0.40
C ASN A 130 7.26 -2.96 0.08
N SER A 131 6.72 -2.69 -1.10
CA SER A 131 6.40 -1.34 -1.58
C SER A 131 5.00 -0.86 -1.22
N SER A 132 4.24 -1.58 -0.41
CA SER A 132 2.90 -1.14 0.03
C SER A 132 2.94 0.19 0.79
N ASP A 133 3.99 0.42 1.60
CA ASP A 133 4.22 1.72 2.25
C ASP A 133 4.40 2.85 1.22
N TYR A 134 5.18 2.57 0.14
CA TYR A 134 5.41 3.52 -0.93
C TYR A 134 4.12 3.87 -1.68
N SER A 135 3.32 2.85 -2.04
CA SER A 135 2.02 3.08 -2.70
C SER A 135 1.04 3.84 -1.80
N ALA A 136 1.05 3.59 -0.49
CA ALA A 136 0.23 4.36 0.46
C ALA A 136 0.58 5.85 0.45
N VAL A 137 1.89 6.17 0.45
CA VAL A 137 2.37 7.56 0.34
C VAL A 137 2.00 8.17 -1.01
N ALA A 138 2.13 7.42 -2.12
CA ALA A 138 1.80 7.90 -3.45
C ALA A 138 0.30 8.22 -3.61
N ILE A 139 -0.57 7.34 -3.11
CA ILE A 139 -2.03 7.56 -3.11
C ILE A 139 -2.39 8.74 -2.20
N ALA A 140 -1.78 8.85 -1.02
CA ALA A 140 -1.99 9.97 -0.11
C ALA A 140 -1.59 11.30 -0.75
N ALA A 141 -0.43 11.37 -1.42
CA ALA A 141 0.01 12.55 -2.14
C ALA A 141 -0.94 12.94 -3.27
N ALA A 142 -1.40 11.97 -4.08
CA ALA A 142 -2.35 12.20 -5.16
C ALA A 142 -3.72 12.65 -4.64
N SER A 143 -4.17 12.12 -3.51
CA SER A 143 -5.44 12.51 -2.87
C SER A 143 -5.40 13.90 -2.24
N GLY A 144 -4.21 14.40 -1.91
CA GLY A 144 -4.00 15.67 -1.18
C GLY A 144 -3.98 15.49 0.33
N SER A 145 -3.76 14.27 0.82
CA SER A 145 -3.56 14.01 2.24
C SER A 145 -2.17 14.49 2.68
N SER A 146 -2.07 14.99 3.91
CA SER A 146 -0.79 15.41 4.51
C SER A 146 -0.18 14.37 5.44
N LYS A 147 -0.88 13.25 5.67
CA LYS A 147 -0.46 12.23 6.64
C LYS A 147 -0.84 10.83 6.19
N VAL A 148 0.06 9.87 6.47
CA VAL A 148 -0.17 8.43 6.32
C VAL A 148 0.06 7.75 7.66
N ILE A 149 -0.84 6.83 8.05
CA ILE A 149 -0.64 5.96 9.22
C ILE A 149 -0.25 4.59 8.70
N LEU A 150 0.91 4.11 9.13
CA LEU A 150 1.45 2.80 8.79
C LEU A 150 1.32 1.87 10.00
N TYR A 151 0.41 0.91 9.94
CA TYR A 151 0.26 -0.10 10.97
C TYR A 151 1.28 -1.23 10.74
N LYS A 152 2.04 -1.53 11.78
CA LYS A 152 3.10 -2.56 11.81
C LYS A 152 2.92 -3.47 13.03
N ASP A 153 3.73 -4.52 13.12
CA ASP A 153 3.80 -5.45 14.24
C ASP A 153 4.73 -4.99 15.38
N VAL A 154 5.14 -3.72 15.34
CA VAL A 154 6.04 -3.08 16.31
C VAL A 154 5.48 -1.74 16.76
N ASP A 155 5.87 -1.30 17.98
CA ASP A 155 5.33 -0.07 18.58
C ASP A 155 5.80 1.22 17.90
N GLY A 156 6.75 1.15 16.97
CA GLY A 156 7.30 2.29 16.27
C GLY A 156 8.77 2.09 15.95
N ILE A 157 9.51 3.17 15.75
CA ILE A 157 10.93 3.17 15.43
C ILE A 157 11.74 3.31 16.72
N TYR A 158 12.63 2.35 16.97
CA TYR A 158 13.55 2.35 18.08
C TYR A 158 14.94 2.81 17.68
N GLN A 159 15.73 3.24 18.64
CA GLN A 159 17.12 3.65 18.42
C GLN A 159 17.98 2.48 17.91
N HIS A 160 17.71 1.27 18.40
CA HIS A 160 18.38 0.05 18.00
C HIS A 160 17.35 -1.03 17.68
N ASP A 161 17.73 -2.07 16.95
CA ASP A 161 16.86 -3.22 16.67
C ASP A 161 16.45 -3.90 18.00
N PRO A 162 15.15 -3.92 18.36
CA PRO A 162 14.67 -4.54 19.58
C PRO A 162 14.94 -6.04 19.70
N LYS A 163 15.23 -6.72 18.57
CA LYS A 163 15.57 -8.15 18.56
C LYS A 163 16.97 -8.39 19.10
N THR A 164 17.87 -7.43 18.88
CA THR A 164 19.29 -7.53 19.27
C THR A 164 19.62 -6.71 20.51
N PHE A 165 18.85 -5.66 20.80
CA PHE A 165 19.08 -4.74 21.90
C PHE A 165 17.81 -4.60 22.74
N ARG A 166 17.74 -5.36 23.86
CA ARG A 166 16.52 -5.44 24.68
C ARG A 166 16.45 -4.40 25.80
N ASP A 167 17.58 -4.13 26.46
CA ASP A 167 17.62 -3.26 27.64
C ASP A 167 17.99 -1.82 27.26
N GLY A 168 17.19 -0.84 27.75
CA GLY A 168 17.45 0.57 27.53
C GLY A 168 17.20 1.08 26.12
N ASN A 169 16.52 0.30 25.26
CA ASN A 169 16.19 0.71 23.90
C ASN A 169 15.09 1.79 23.91
N VAL A 170 15.36 2.92 23.28
CA VAL A 170 14.47 4.07 23.28
C VAL A 170 13.61 4.10 22.03
N LEU A 171 12.28 4.15 22.24
CA LEU A 171 11.32 4.40 21.18
C LEU A 171 11.30 5.89 20.84
N TYR A 172 11.51 6.23 19.57
CA TYR A 172 11.34 7.59 19.09
C TYR A 172 9.85 7.97 19.05
N LYS A 173 9.45 8.98 19.81
CA LYS A 173 8.11 9.55 19.66
C LYS A 173 7.99 10.38 18.38
N ILE A 174 9.02 11.17 18.09
CA ILE A 174 9.14 11.99 16.89
C ILE A 174 10.55 11.82 16.33
N ILE A 175 10.65 11.65 15.01
CA ILE A 175 11.92 11.51 14.30
C ILE A 175 11.81 12.18 12.93
N SER A 176 12.91 12.74 12.40
CA SER A 176 12.89 13.32 11.06
C SER A 176 13.02 12.24 9.97
N HIS A 177 12.48 12.51 8.77
CA HIS A 177 12.68 11.65 7.61
C HIS A 177 14.15 11.37 7.34
N GLU A 178 14.98 12.43 7.36
CA GLU A 178 16.42 12.33 7.17
C GLU A 178 17.08 11.38 8.15
N LYS A 179 16.72 11.50 9.43
CA LYS A 179 17.26 10.62 10.47
C LYS A 179 16.85 9.16 10.27
N VAL A 180 15.60 8.89 9.86
CA VAL A 180 15.16 7.54 9.52
C VAL A 180 15.96 6.97 8.34
N LEU A 181 16.23 7.78 7.32
CA LEU A 181 16.96 7.32 6.13
C LEU A 181 18.44 7.03 6.42
N ASN A 182 19.08 7.87 7.25
CA ASN A 182 20.54 7.87 7.45
C ASN A 182 20.99 7.08 8.69
N GLU A 183 20.22 7.14 9.77
CA GLU A 183 20.67 6.62 11.08
C GLU A 183 19.98 5.31 11.50
N VAL A 184 18.75 5.02 11.02
CA VAL A 184 18.09 3.75 11.34
C VAL A 184 18.75 2.63 10.54
N PRO A 185 19.29 1.59 11.20
CA PRO A 185 20.00 0.50 10.53
C PRO A 185 19.16 -0.17 9.45
N THR A 186 19.79 -0.51 8.32
CA THR A 186 19.10 -1.14 7.18
C THR A 186 18.46 -2.48 7.54
N SER A 187 19.06 -3.21 8.51
CA SER A 187 18.52 -4.47 9.03
C SER A 187 17.23 -4.31 9.85
N TYR A 188 16.89 -3.08 10.25
CA TYR A 188 15.75 -2.77 11.10
C TYR A 188 14.85 -1.69 10.47
N LYS A 189 14.82 -1.57 9.15
CA LYS A 189 13.94 -0.61 8.49
C LYS A 189 12.49 -1.11 8.51
N ILE A 190 11.70 -0.57 9.43
CA ILE A 190 10.28 -0.88 9.61
C ILE A 190 9.44 -0.28 8.48
N VAL A 191 9.84 0.89 7.99
CA VAL A 191 9.21 1.59 6.87
C VAL A 191 10.13 1.49 5.66
N HIS A 192 9.55 1.20 4.50
CA HIS A 192 10.31 1.11 3.26
C HIS A 192 11.02 2.42 2.95
N PRO A 193 12.35 2.44 2.68
CA PRO A 193 13.12 3.67 2.47
C PRO A 193 12.56 4.59 1.39
N ARG A 194 12.09 4.02 0.27
CA ARG A 194 11.45 4.81 -0.80
C ARG A 194 10.18 5.52 -0.32
N ALA A 195 9.41 4.92 0.61
CA ALA A 195 8.24 5.56 1.19
C ALA A 195 8.64 6.76 2.05
N VAL A 196 9.71 6.63 2.85
CA VAL A 196 10.22 7.73 3.69
C VAL A 196 10.78 8.87 2.84
N SER A 197 11.60 8.54 1.81
CA SER A 197 12.15 9.54 0.88
C SER A 197 11.03 10.30 0.16
N PHE A 198 10.05 9.57 -0.37
CA PHE A 198 8.94 10.17 -1.10
C PHE A 198 8.02 11.00 -0.18
N ALA A 199 7.79 10.56 1.06
CA ALA A 199 7.06 11.34 2.05
C ALA A 199 7.80 12.65 2.40
N GLN A 200 9.13 12.62 2.48
CA GLN A 200 9.96 13.81 2.68
C GLN A 200 9.80 14.81 1.52
N GLU A 201 9.86 14.33 0.28
CA GLU A 201 9.67 15.15 -0.92
C GLU A 201 8.28 15.81 -0.94
N CYS A 202 7.25 15.05 -0.56
CA CYS A 202 5.87 15.53 -0.49
C CYS A 202 5.55 16.33 0.79
N ARG A 203 6.50 16.50 1.72
CA ARG A 203 6.31 17.09 3.05
C ARG A 203 5.17 16.44 3.83
N MET A 204 5.09 15.12 3.77
CA MET A 204 4.03 14.31 4.35
C MET A 204 4.48 13.67 5.66
N ASP A 205 3.65 13.71 6.66
CA ASP A 205 3.89 13.01 7.92
C ASP A 205 3.59 11.52 7.78
N LEU A 206 4.48 10.67 8.36
CA LEU A 206 4.22 9.24 8.50
C LEU A 206 4.09 8.90 9.97
N GLN A 207 2.99 8.24 10.35
CA GLN A 207 2.77 7.75 11.72
C GLN A 207 2.90 6.24 11.73
N VAL A 208 3.92 5.71 12.38
CA VAL A 208 4.08 4.26 12.57
C VAL A 208 3.38 3.85 13.85
N LYS A 209 2.43 2.91 13.77
CA LYS A 209 1.64 2.41 14.91
C LYS A 209 1.64 0.89 14.94
N ASN A 210 1.49 0.33 16.15
CA ASN A 210 1.33 -1.10 16.36
C ASN A 210 -0.14 -1.50 16.20
N TYR A 211 -0.43 -2.46 15.30
CA TYR A 211 -1.80 -2.94 15.13
C TYR A 211 -2.30 -3.80 16.30
N PHE A 212 -1.39 -4.40 17.10
CA PHE A 212 -1.75 -5.07 18.35
C PHE A 212 -1.99 -4.09 19.52
N ASN A 213 -1.48 -2.85 19.42
CA ASN A 213 -1.65 -1.79 20.41
C ASN A 213 -2.06 -0.47 19.74
N PRO A 214 -3.27 -0.39 19.14
CA PRO A 214 -3.69 0.76 18.35
C PRO A 214 -3.86 2.05 19.15
N LEU A 215 -3.96 1.97 20.48
CA LEU A 215 -4.03 3.13 21.37
C LEU A 215 -2.66 3.79 21.61
N SER A 216 -1.56 3.09 21.33
CA SER A 216 -0.22 3.69 21.36
C SER A 216 -0.09 4.76 20.29
N GLU A 217 0.56 5.87 20.63
CA GLU A 217 0.86 6.93 19.67
C GLU A 217 1.87 6.49 18.60
N GLY A 218 2.75 5.54 18.95
CA GLY A 218 3.81 5.06 18.07
C GLY A 218 4.89 6.11 17.79
N THR A 219 5.41 6.12 16.56
CA THR A 219 6.44 7.08 16.10
C THR A 219 5.89 7.98 15.01
N LEU A 220 6.01 9.29 15.17
CA LEU A 220 5.76 10.27 14.12
C LEU A 220 7.06 10.57 13.36
N ILE A 221 7.08 10.30 12.06
CA ILE A 221 8.14 10.71 11.14
C ILE A 221 7.66 12.00 10.46
N THR A 222 8.38 13.09 10.64
CA THR A 222 7.98 14.41 10.12
C THR A 222 9.20 15.22 9.70
N SER A 223 9.00 16.22 8.87
CA SER A 223 10.07 17.20 8.56
C SER A 223 10.22 18.18 9.75
N PRO A 224 11.44 18.60 10.09
CA PRO A 224 11.64 19.66 11.08
C PRO A 224 10.82 20.89 10.69
N SER A 225 10.05 21.42 11.62
CA SER A 225 9.40 22.72 11.42
C SER A 225 10.50 23.74 11.19
N VAL A 226 10.56 24.33 10.01
CA VAL A 226 11.37 25.52 9.78
C VAL A 226 10.73 26.61 10.64
N ARG A 227 11.35 26.90 11.79
CA ARG A 227 10.98 28.04 12.62
C ARG A 227 11.61 29.30 12.05
#